data_2b8b7a989b7a543e7514163f3fbdb464
#
_entry.id   2b8b7a989b7a543e7514163f3fbdb464
#
_cell.length_a   1.000
_cell.length_b   1.000
_cell.length_c   1.000
_cell.angle_alpha   90.00
_cell.angle_beta   90.00
_cell.angle_gamma   90.00
#
_symmetry.space_group_name_H-M   'P 1'
#
loop_
_entity.id
_entity.type
_entity.pdbx_description
1 polymer ?
#
loop_
_entity_poly.entity_id
_entity_poly.type
_entity_poly.pdbx_seq_one_letter_code
_entity_poly.pdbx_strand_id
1 'polypeptide(L)'
;MPTSAYPMLYQVNTRVWLTELSGQIGRPATLDDIPDSELNKFANSGFDWIWFLSVWQTGEHGKLLSRSNPEWLNDFNEILTDLKEEDILGSGFAITAYTVHPQLGGDAALARLRTRLQHRGLKLMLDFVPNHVGPDHEWTIKFPDFFIRGNETMLVNEPKNYTKIKTASGELILAHGRDPYYPGWPDTIQLNYSKPALQEAMIDELIKISGQCDGVRCDMAMLVLPEVFERTWGLPCRPFWSTAIKKVKELNPDFRFMAEVYWDMEWILQQQGFDYTYDKRLYDRLREGHAKSVREHFYADLDFQRKMVRFLENHDEPRAAATFSDEMHEAAAIITFLSPGLRFFHQGQLEGKKKRISPHLGRGPVEPVNEKLGKFYQKLLSGLRQPVFHNGNWKLLECVPAKDGNPSYENYICYAWESLADNNKTLVVVNYSSENSRCLVKFPFVDLRIKGWQFQDLFSDFGYEQDADNLQSNGLYFDEPGWKYYVFSLEQI
;
A
#
# COMPACT_ATOMS: atom_id res chain seq x y z
N MET A 1 -0.63 0.80 -24.00
CA MET A 1 -1.91 1.41 -23.59
C MET A 1 -1.58 2.67 -22.82
N PRO A 2 -2.38 3.73 -22.86
CA PRO A 2 -2.15 4.88 -21.98
C PRO A 2 -2.18 4.40 -20.51
N THR A 3 -1.27 4.91 -19.71
CA THR A 3 -1.21 4.62 -18.26
C THR A 3 -2.50 5.06 -17.59
N SER A 4 -3.14 4.17 -16.81
CA SER A 4 -4.30 4.50 -16.01
C SER A 4 -4.00 5.65 -15.05
N ALA A 5 -4.89 6.64 -14.95
CA ALA A 5 -4.76 7.73 -13.97
C ALA A 5 -4.95 7.19 -12.53
N TYR A 6 -5.67 6.09 -12.37
CA TYR A 6 -5.97 5.44 -11.10
C TYR A 6 -5.61 3.95 -11.17
N PRO A 7 -4.31 3.59 -11.12
CA PRO A 7 -3.87 2.23 -11.33
C PRO A 7 -4.20 1.31 -10.16
N MET A 8 -4.15 0.01 -10.44
CA MET A 8 -4.33 -1.06 -9.46
C MET A 8 -3.01 -1.77 -9.20
N LEU A 9 -2.62 -1.90 -7.94
CA LEU A 9 -1.42 -2.57 -7.47
C LEU A 9 -1.78 -3.78 -6.61
N TYR A 10 -1.12 -4.91 -6.86
CA TYR A 10 -1.20 -6.10 -6.03
C TYR A 10 0.16 -6.39 -5.38
N GLN A 11 0.19 -6.44 -4.05
CA GLN A 11 1.38 -6.81 -3.29
C GLN A 11 1.43 -8.32 -3.05
N VAL A 12 2.57 -8.91 -3.35
CA VAL A 12 2.88 -10.32 -3.11
C VAL A 12 3.88 -10.44 -1.96
N ASN A 13 3.60 -11.26 -0.96
CA ASN A 13 4.62 -11.71 -0.02
C ASN A 13 5.48 -12.79 -0.69
N THR A 14 6.57 -12.35 -1.32
CA THR A 14 7.40 -13.19 -2.19
C THR A 14 7.92 -14.43 -1.50
N ARG A 15 8.45 -14.29 -0.27
CA ARG A 15 9.07 -15.39 0.48
C ARG A 15 8.03 -16.46 0.83
N VAL A 16 6.85 -16.03 1.31
CA VAL A 16 5.75 -16.93 1.65
C VAL A 16 5.24 -17.66 0.42
N TRP A 17 5.01 -16.94 -0.67
CA TRP A 17 4.49 -17.54 -1.90
C TRP A 17 5.46 -18.56 -2.50
N LEU A 18 6.76 -18.26 -2.53
CA LEU A 18 7.77 -19.20 -3.03
C LEU A 18 7.91 -20.43 -2.10
N THR A 19 7.68 -20.28 -0.80
CA THR A 19 7.62 -21.44 0.13
C THR A 19 6.41 -22.32 -0.17
N GLU A 20 5.23 -21.73 -0.42
CA GLU A 20 4.04 -22.47 -0.83
C GLU A 20 4.26 -23.21 -2.16
N LEU A 21 4.86 -22.54 -3.16
CA LEU A 21 5.24 -23.16 -4.43
C LEU A 21 6.26 -24.28 -4.26
N SER A 22 7.24 -24.10 -3.37
CA SER A 22 8.23 -25.15 -3.06
C SER A 22 7.57 -26.43 -2.56
N GLY A 23 6.56 -26.31 -1.70
CA GLY A 23 5.75 -27.43 -1.24
C GLY A 23 4.99 -28.14 -2.38
N GLN A 24 4.47 -27.37 -3.36
CA GLN A 24 3.72 -27.91 -4.50
C GLN A 24 4.63 -28.64 -5.50
N ILE A 25 5.85 -28.12 -5.76
CA ILE A 25 6.76 -28.70 -6.77
C ILE A 25 7.80 -29.66 -6.18
N GLY A 26 7.85 -29.81 -4.84
CA GLY A 26 8.74 -30.75 -4.14
C GLY A 26 10.23 -30.38 -4.14
N ARG A 27 10.56 -29.12 -4.43
CA ARG A 27 11.92 -28.55 -4.36
C ARG A 27 11.87 -27.06 -4.05
N PRO A 28 12.98 -26.42 -3.63
CA PRO A 28 13.01 -24.96 -3.48
C PRO A 28 12.57 -24.24 -4.78
N ALA A 29 11.56 -23.40 -4.67
CA ALA A 29 11.07 -22.57 -5.77
C ALA A 29 11.81 -21.24 -5.81
N THR A 30 11.97 -20.71 -7.01
CA THR A 30 12.55 -19.41 -7.30
C THR A 30 11.53 -18.55 -8.04
N LEU A 31 11.87 -17.30 -8.37
CA LEU A 31 11.02 -16.40 -9.19
C LEU A 31 10.71 -17.00 -10.58
N ASP A 32 11.56 -17.89 -11.09
CA ASP A 32 11.32 -18.60 -12.36
C ASP A 32 10.19 -19.61 -12.27
N ASP A 33 9.93 -20.15 -11.09
CA ASP A 33 8.92 -21.20 -10.86
C ASP A 33 7.51 -20.65 -10.70
N ILE A 34 7.35 -19.31 -10.61
CA ILE A 34 6.03 -18.68 -10.56
C ILE A 34 5.25 -19.04 -11.84
N PRO A 35 4.07 -19.70 -11.73
CA PRO A 35 3.32 -20.14 -12.91
C PRO A 35 2.82 -18.97 -13.76
N ASP A 36 2.88 -19.11 -15.08
CA ASP A 36 2.29 -18.12 -16.01
C ASP A 36 0.78 -17.94 -15.81
N SER A 37 0.07 -19.00 -15.36
CA SER A 37 -1.34 -18.92 -15.00
C SER A 37 -1.61 -17.90 -13.88
N GLU A 38 -0.72 -17.79 -12.89
CA GLU A 38 -0.85 -16.82 -11.80
C GLU A 38 -0.61 -15.38 -12.30
N LEU A 39 0.40 -15.19 -13.16
CA LEU A 39 0.64 -13.88 -13.80
C LEU A 39 -0.53 -13.48 -14.70
N ASN A 40 -1.15 -14.44 -15.41
CA ASN A 40 -2.36 -14.21 -16.19
C ASN A 40 -3.55 -13.83 -15.30
N LYS A 41 -3.70 -14.41 -14.10
CA LYS A 41 -4.76 -14.03 -13.16
C LYS A 41 -4.63 -12.56 -12.76
N PHE A 42 -3.42 -12.06 -12.44
CA PHE A 42 -3.21 -10.65 -12.13
C PHE A 42 -3.64 -9.73 -13.29
N ALA A 43 -3.18 -10.02 -14.51
CA ALA A 43 -3.53 -9.22 -15.68
C ALA A 43 -5.04 -9.26 -15.97
N ASN A 44 -5.67 -10.45 -15.90
CA ASN A 44 -7.09 -10.62 -16.12
C ASN A 44 -7.97 -9.97 -15.04
N SER A 45 -7.45 -9.82 -13.83
CA SER A 45 -8.10 -9.09 -12.73
C SER A 45 -8.00 -7.56 -12.89
N GLY A 46 -7.21 -7.07 -13.85
CA GLY A 46 -7.09 -5.66 -14.16
C GLY A 46 -5.98 -4.93 -13.37
N PHE A 47 -5.07 -5.66 -12.73
CA PHE A 47 -3.92 -5.04 -12.08
C PHE A 47 -2.96 -4.44 -13.11
N ASP A 48 -2.39 -3.29 -12.76
CA ASP A 48 -1.36 -2.59 -13.55
C ASP A 48 0.05 -2.87 -13.01
N TRP A 49 0.13 -3.07 -11.68
CA TRP A 49 1.37 -3.22 -10.94
C TRP A 49 1.36 -4.45 -10.04
N ILE A 50 2.50 -5.15 -10.02
CA ILE A 50 2.76 -6.22 -9.03
C ILE A 50 3.96 -5.80 -8.20
N TRP A 51 3.79 -5.71 -6.88
CA TRP A 51 4.86 -5.44 -5.95
C TRP A 51 5.31 -6.76 -5.30
N PHE A 52 6.53 -7.16 -5.61
CA PHE A 52 7.19 -8.31 -4.98
C PHE A 52 7.97 -7.83 -3.75
N LEU A 53 7.38 -8.02 -2.58
CA LEU A 53 7.93 -7.63 -1.28
C LEU A 53 9.16 -8.48 -0.92
N SER A 54 10.24 -7.84 -0.43
CA SER A 54 11.39 -8.50 0.23
C SER A 54 12.19 -9.44 -0.69
N VAL A 55 12.56 -8.98 -1.88
CA VAL A 55 13.36 -9.76 -2.83
C VAL A 55 14.88 -9.62 -2.62
N TRP A 56 15.32 -8.56 -1.93
CA TRP A 56 16.73 -8.22 -1.77
C TRP A 56 17.49 -9.15 -0.81
N GLN A 57 18.81 -9.12 -0.86
CA GLN A 57 19.64 -9.85 0.07
C GLN A 57 19.50 -9.34 1.49
N THR A 58 19.40 -10.26 2.43
CA THR A 58 19.42 -10.01 3.88
C THR A 58 20.54 -10.83 4.52
N GLY A 59 20.98 -10.43 5.72
CA GLY A 59 22.13 -11.03 6.39
C GLY A 59 21.76 -12.08 7.43
N GLU A 60 22.77 -12.87 7.86
CA GLU A 60 22.61 -13.86 8.90
C GLU A 60 22.39 -13.25 10.28
N HIS A 61 22.93 -12.04 10.55
CA HIS A 61 22.76 -11.37 11.84
C HIS A 61 21.27 -11.11 12.14
N GLY A 62 20.54 -10.49 11.21
CA GLY A 62 19.11 -10.21 11.37
C GLY A 62 18.28 -11.49 11.52
N LYS A 63 18.65 -12.55 10.80
CA LYS A 63 18.02 -13.87 10.90
C LYS A 63 18.24 -14.52 12.27
N LEU A 64 19.48 -14.54 12.78
CA LEU A 64 19.80 -15.09 14.10
C LEU A 64 19.09 -14.29 15.21
N LEU A 65 19.06 -12.97 15.10
CA LEU A 65 18.34 -12.12 16.03
C LEU A 65 16.83 -12.46 16.04
N SER A 66 16.23 -12.63 14.88
CA SER A 66 14.81 -13.00 14.77
C SER A 66 14.50 -14.35 15.39
N ARG A 67 15.44 -15.30 15.33
CA ARG A 67 15.33 -16.64 15.93
C ARG A 67 15.57 -16.66 17.46
N SER A 68 16.13 -15.60 18.01
CA SER A 68 16.50 -15.52 19.43
C SER A 68 15.72 -14.45 20.21
N ASN A 69 15.00 -13.55 19.54
CA ASN A 69 14.23 -12.50 20.21
C ASN A 69 12.92 -13.07 20.80
N PRO A 70 12.76 -13.07 22.16
CA PRO A 70 11.60 -13.72 22.79
C PRO A 70 10.26 -13.06 22.44
N GLU A 71 10.23 -11.73 22.25
CA GLU A 71 9.00 -11.00 21.91
C GLU A 71 8.54 -11.41 20.50
N TRP A 72 9.46 -11.44 19.54
CA TRP A 72 9.16 -11.85 18.17
C TRP A 72 8.77 -13.33 18.06
N LEU A 73 9.44 -14.20 18.82
CA LEU A 73 9.09 -15.62 18.84
C LEU A 73 7.68 -15.86 19.38
N ASN A 74 7.23 -15.08 20.37
CA ASN A 74 5.86 -15.16 20.85
C ASN A 74 4.88 -14.79 19.73
N ASP A 75 5.10 -13.66 19.05
CA ASP A 75 4.27 -13.23 17.91
C ASP A 75 4.26 -14.28 16.79
N PHE A 76 5.42 -14.85 16.47
CA PHE A 76 5.51 -15.88 15.42
C PHE A 76 4.75 -17.15 15.78
N ASN A 77 4.77 -17.58 17.06
CA ASN A 77 4.00 -18.73 17.54
C ASN A 77 2.49 -18.49 17.53
N GLU A 78 2.03 -17.24 17.69
CA GLU A 78 0.62 -16.87 17.52
C GLU A 78 0.18 -16.97 16.05
N ILE A 79 1.08 -16.69 15.12
CA ILE A 79 0.83 -16.79 13.67
C ILE A 79 0.88 -18.26 13.23
N LEU A 80 1.93 -18.99 13.61
CA LEU A 80 2.22 -20.37 13.23
C LEU A 80 2.31 -21.25 14.47
N THR A 81 1.23 -21.98 14.78
CA THR A 81 1.19 -22.89 15.94
C THR A 81 2.15 -24.08 15.84
N ASP A 82 2.65 -24.35 14.63
CA ASP A 82 3.64 -25.38 14.29
C ASP A 82 4.95 -24.74 13.81
N LEU A 83 5.29 -23.55 14.33
CA LEU A 83 6.48 -22.79 13.98
C LEU A 83 7.75 -23.63 14.05
N LYS A 84 8.56 -23.56 13.00
CA LYS A 84 9.88 -24.16 12.93
C LYS A 84 10.93 -23.08 12.74
N GLU A 85 12.17 -23.37 13.14
CA GLU A 85 13.28 -22.44 12.96
C GLU A 85 13.51 -22.05 11.49
N GLU A 86 13.28 -22.98 10.58
CA GLU A 86 13.40 -22.76 9.12
C GLU A 86 12.38 -21.77 8.57
N ASP A 87 11.24 -21.56 9.25
CA ASP A 87 10.22 -20.58 8.89
C ASP A 87 10.68 -19.15 9.15
N ILE A 88 11.68 -18.96 10.04
CA ILE A 88 12.18 -17.64 10.44
C ILE A 88 13.37 -17.26 9.56
N LEU A 89 13.12 -16.37 8.61
CA LEU A 89 14.10 -15.91 7.62
C LEU A 89 14.79 -14.58 7.99
N GLY A 90 14.28 -13.88 9.01
CA GLY A 90 14.68 -12.50 9.35
C GLY A 90 13.95 -11.45 8.51
N SER A 91 14.03 -10.19 8.94
CA SER A 91 13.35 -9.08 8.28
C SER A 91 13.78 -8.93 6.82
N GLY A 92 12.80 -8.81 5.93
CA GLY A 92 13.04 -8.49 4.53
C GLY A 92 13.54 -7.05 4.29
N PHE A 93 13.51 -6.21 5.32
CA PHE A 93 13.97 -4.82 5.30
C PHE A 93 15.36 -4.63 5.91
N ALA A 94 15.93 -5.63 6.59
CA ALA A 94 17.33 -5.64 7.02
C ALA A 94 18.28 -5.99 5.86
N ILE A 95 18.30 -5.12 4.83
CA ILE A 95 18.94 -5.34 3.54
C ILE A 95 20.47 -5.26 3.68
N THR A 96 21.19 -6.21 3.08
CA THR A 96 22.65 -6.20 3.00
C THR A 96 23.18 -5.88 1.61
N ALA A 97 22.37 -5.99 0.58
CA ALA A 97 22.67 -5.55 -0.78
C ALA A 97 21.40 -5.45 -1.63
N TYR A 98 21.35 -4.49 -2.55
CA TYR A 98 20.31 -4.40 -3.59
C TYR A 98 20.62 -5.29 -4.79
N THR A 99 20.80 -6.57 -4.49
CA THR A 99 20.82 -7.70 -5.42
C THR A 99 19.83 -8.73 -4.94
N VAL A 100 19.17 -9.42 -5.85
CA VAL A 100 18.13 -10.39 -5.50
C VAL A 100 18.73 -11.54 -4.70
N HIS A 101 18.06 -11.94 -3.62
CA HIS A 101 18.52 -13.03 -2.75
C HIS A 101 18.73 -14.31 -3.58
N PRO A 102 19.90 -15.00 -3.45
CA PRO A 102 20.22 -16.19 -4.24
C PRO A 102 19.16 -17.29 -4.17
N GLN A 103 18.54 -17.49 -3.02
CA GLN A 103 17.45 -18.47 -2.84
C GLN A 103 16.20 -18.14 -3.67
N LEU A 104 16.02 -16.89 -4.12
CA LEU A 104 14.94 -16.49 -5.01
C LEU A 104 15.33 -16.61 -6.49
N GLY A 105 16.55 -17.05 -6.80
CA GLY A 105 17.08 -17.22 -8.16
C GLY A 105 17.97 -16.07 -8.67
N GLY A 106 18.27 -15.08 -7.82
CA GLY A 106 19.15 -13.95 -8.13
C GLY A 106 18.59 -12.98 -9.18
N ASP A 107 19.40 -11.98 -9.58
CA ASP A 107 19.02 -10.91 -10.50
C ASP A 107 18.55 -11.43 -11.88
N ALA A 108 19.10 -12.56 -12.34
CA ALA A 108 18.70 -13.15 -13.62
C ALA A 108 17.25 -13.68 -13.60
N ALA A 109 16.82 -14.30 -12.48
CA ALA A 109 15.45 -14.76 -12.34
C ALA A 109 14.46 -13.58 -12.25
N LEU A 110 14.82 -12.50 -11.54
CA LEU A 110 14.04 -11.26 -11.50
C LEU A 110 13.88 -10.65 -12.90
N ALA A 111 14.95 -10.59 -13.70
CA ALA A 111 14.92 -10.06 -15.06
C ALA A 111 13.96 -10.86 -15.95
N ARG A 112 13.96 -12.20 -15.84
CA ARG A 112 13.01 -13.06 -16.57
C ARG A 112 11.58 -12.85 -16.08
N LEU A 113 11.36 -12.76 -14.77
CA LEU A 113 10.04 -12.47 -14.21
C LEU A 113 9.52 -11.11 -14.71
N ARG A 114 10.36 -10.05 -14.68
CA ARG A 114 9.99 -8.73 -15.21
C ARG A 114 9.56 -8.80 -16.67
N THR A 115 10.31 -9.51 -17.51
CA THR A 115 9.94 -9.74 -18.91
C THR A 115 8.59 -10.43 -19.06
N ARG A 116 8.33 -11.47 -18.24
CA ARG A 116 7.04 -12.19 -18.24
C ARG A 116 5.88 -11.31 -17.80
N LEU A 117 6.08 -10.40 -16.84
CA LEU A 117 5.10 -9.39 -16.42
C LEU A 117 4.84 -8.39 -17.55
N GLN A 118 5.90 -7.84 -18.17
CA GLN A 118 5.79 -6.88 -19.28
C GLN A 118 5.01 -7.42 -20.48
N HIS A 119 5.20 -8.70 -20.85
CA HIS A 119 4.42 -9.35 -21.91
C HIS A 119 2.90 -9.39 -21.62
N ARG A 120 2.50 -9.16 -20.36
CA ARG A 120 1.09 -9.10 -19.92
C ARG A 120 0.60 -7.68 -19.64
N GLY A 121 1.44 -6.67 -19.93
CA GLY A 121 1.15 -5.27 -19.63
C GLY A 121 1.29 -4.92 -18.14
N LEU A 122 1.85 -5.82 -17.32
CA LEU A 122 2.08 -5.61 -15.90
C LEU A 122 3.44 -4.94 -15.63
N LYS A 123 3.50 -4.06 -14.66
CA LYS A 123 4.70 -3.37 -14.20
C LYS A 123 5.16 -3.97 -12.86
N LEU A 124 6.48 -4.02 -12.68
CA LEU A 124 7.13 -4.55 -11.49
C LEU A 124 7.47 -3.42 -10.51
N MET A 125 7.04 -3.55 -9.25
CA MET A 125 7.47 -2.70 -8.14
C MET A 125 8.28 -3.49 -7.13
N LEU A 126 9.35 -2.88 -6.58
CA LEU A 126 10.22 -3.46 -5.55
C LEU A 126 10.42 -2.48 -4.39
N ASP A 127 11.05 -2.94 -3.30
CA ASP A 127 11.33 -2.11 -2.14
C ASP A 127 12.62 -1.28 -2.33
N PHE A 128 12.63 -0.09 -1.74
CA PHE A 128 13.84 0.68 -1.44
C PHE A 128 13.80 1.11 0.02
N VAL A 129 14.82 0.78 0.78
CA VAL A 129 14.91 1.03 2.23
C VAL A 129 15.94 2.14 2.48
N PRO A 130 15.50 3.41 2.55
CA PRO A 130 16.45 4.54 2.63
C PRO A 130 17.03 4.75 4.03
N ASN A 131 16.28 4.41 5.09
CA ASN A 131 16.62 4.80 6.45
C ASN A 131 17.75 4.00 7.08
N HIS A 132 17.83 2.70 6.78
CA HIS A 132 18.72 1.75 7.45
C HIS A 132 19.15 0.61 6.53
N VAL A 133 20.11 -0.17 7.01
CA VAL A 133 20.55 -1.42 6.38
C VAL A 133 20.69 -2.51 7.44
N GLY A 134 20.84 -3.77 7.03
CA GLY A 134 21.18 -4.87 7.95
C GLY A 134 22.60 -4.70 8.54
N PRO A 135 22.85 -5.24 9.74
CA PRO A 135 24.16 -5.15 10.39
C PRO A 135 25.30 -5.77 9.58
N ASP A 136 24.99 -6.78 8.75
CA ASP A 136 25.95 -7.46 7.87
C ASP A 136 26.21 -6.72 6.55
N HIS A 137 25.64 -5.52 6.35
CA HIS A 137 25.87 -4.72 5.15
C HIS A 137 27.34 -4.35 5.04
N GLU A 138 27.94 -4.56 3.86
CA GLU A 138 29.38 -4.30 3.64
C GLU A 138 29.85 -2.89 3.98
N TRP A 139 28.97 -1.90 3.92
CA TRP A 139 29.28 -0.51 4.27
C TRP A 139 29.62 -0.34 5.75
N THR A 140 29.11 -1.22 6.64
CA THR A 140 29.47 -1.16 8.08
C THR A 140 30.97 -1.34 8.30
N ILE A 141 31.63 -2.09 7.37
CA ILE A 141 33.07 -2.34 7.39
C ILE A 141 33.81 -1.33 6.49
N LYS A 142 33.32 -1.11 5.26
CA LYS A 142 34.02 -0.31 4.25
C LYS A 142 33.86 1.20 4.46
N PHE A 143 32.69 1.65 4.89
CA PHE A 143 32.31 3.06 4.99
C PHE A 143 31.60 3.36 6.34
N PRO A 144 32.29 3.17 7.50
CA PRO A 144 31.65 3.34 8.80
C PRO A 144 31.16 4.77 9.09
N ASP A 145 31.62 5.76 8.33
CA ASP A 145 31.12 7.15 8.41
C ASP A 145 29.74 7.35 7.77
N PHE A 146 29.24 6.35 7.05
CA PHE A 146 27.88 6.34 6.50
C PHE A 146 26.81 6.08 7.57
N PHE A 147 27.20 5.80 8.82
CA PHE A 147 26.29 5.43 9.89
C PHE A 147 26.27 6.45 11.02
N ILE A 148 25.14 6.50 11.74
CA ILE A 148 25.03 7.27 12.98
C ILE A 148 25.85 6.56 14.06
N ARG A 149 26.84 7.27 14.61
CA ARG A 149 27.71 6.74 15.67
C ARG A 149 27.15 7.06 17.05
N GLY A 150 27.26 6.11 17.95
CA GLY A 150 27.09 6.27 19.38
C GLY A 150 28.41 6.26 20.14
N ASN A 151 28.32 6.25 21.46
CA ASN A 151 29.42 6.08 22.39
C ASN A 151 29.03 5.14 23.56
N GLU A 152 29.98 4.79 24.44
CA GLU A 152 29.69 3.85 25.54
C GLU A 152 28.58 4.37 26.48
N THR A 153 28.51 5.69 26.72
CA THR A 153 27.45 6.27 27.54
C THR A 153 26.07 6.11 26.91
N MET A 154 25.96 6.35 25.61
CA MET A 154 24.70 6.15 24.85
C MET A 154 24.31 4.67 24.85
N LEU A 155 25.25 3.77 24.63
CA LEU A 155 24.99 2.33 24.65
C LEU A 155 24.48 1.84 26.02
N VAL A 156 25.05 2.37 27.11
CA VAL A 156 24.63 2.02 28.48
C VAL A 156 23.25 2.60 28.81
N ASN A 157 23.01 3.86 28.45
CA ASN A 157 21.76 4.56 28.80
C ASN A 157 20.59 4.16 27.89
N GLU A 158 20.87 3.82 26.62
CA GLU A 158 19.87 3.52 25.59
C GLU A 158 20.22 2.23 24.84
N PRO A 159 20.31 1.06 25.55
CA PRO A 159 20.76 -0.20 24.93
C PRO A 159 19.85 -0.70 23.80
N LYS A 160 18.61 -0.22 23.72
CA LYS A 160 17.69 -0.52 22.61
C LYS A 160 17.95 0.29 21.35
N ASN A 161 18.74 1.38 21.43
CA ASN A 161 18.99 2.29 20.32
C ASN A 161 20.39 2.15 19.72
N TYR A 162 21.30 1.47 20.40
CA TYR A 162 22.71 1.34 19.99
C TYR A 162 23.22 -0.09 20.12
N THR A 163 24.19 -0.44 19.28
CA THR A 163 24.83 -1.76 19.29
C THR A 163 26.30 -1.66 18.95
N LYS A 164 27.10 -2.68 19.34
CA LYS A 164 28.49 -2.80 18.96
C LYS A 164 28.62 -3.61 17.66
N ILE A 165 29.30 -3.04 16.68
CA ILE A 165 29.60 -3.67 15.40
C ILE A 165 31.11 -3.83 15.27
N LYS A 166 31.56 -5.05 14.93
CA LYS A 166 32.97 -5.32 14.63
C LYS A 166 33.30 -4.83 13.22
N THR A 167 34.36 -4.02 13.12
CA THR A 167 34.87 -3.51 11.84
C THR A 167 36.33 -3.90 11.68
N ALA A 168 36.93 -3.66 10.51
CA ALA A 168 38.35 -3.92 10.28
C ALA A 168 39.29 -3.07 11.20
N SER A 169 38.81 -1.91 11.70
CA SER A 169 39.55 -1.00 12.58
C SER A 169 39.22 -1.16 14.07
N GLY A 170 38.43 -2.18 14.45
CA GLY A 170 38.00 -2.42 15.83
C GLY A 170 36.47 -2.42 15.99
N GLU A 171 36.00 -2.31 17.22
CA GLU A 171 34.56 -2.20 17.50
C GLU A 171 34.11 -0.75 17.40
N LEU A 172 32.96 -0.55 16.76
CA LEU A 172 32.25 0.74 16.72
C LEU A 172 30.88 0.58 17.36
N ILE A 173 30.43 1.62 18.04
CA ILE A 173 29.07 1.73 18.53
C ILE A 173 28.27 2.50 17.48
N LEU A 174 27.25 1.84 16.90
CA LEU A 174 26.37 2.37 15.88
C LEU A 174 24.93 2.38 16.38
N ALA A 175 24.13 3.34 15.87
CA ALA A 175 22.72 3.40 16.16
C ALA A 175 21.94 2.37 15.33
N HIS A 176 20.91 1.78 15.93
CA HIS A 176 19.87 1.09 15.19
C HIS A 176 19.01 2.05 14.38
N GLY A 177 18.45 1.58 13.25
CA GLY A 177 17.40 2.31 12.54
C GLY A 177 16.21 2.55 13.45
N ARG A 178 15.65 3.75 13.43
CA ARG A 178 14.46 4.07 14.23
C ARG A 178 13.69 5.26 13.65
N ASP A 179 12.47 5.41 14.11
CA ASP A 179 11.72 6.64 14.04
C ASP A 179 11.92 7.50 15.31
N PRO A 180 11.42 8.77 15.35
CA PRO A 180 11.62 9.65 16.49
C PRO A 180 10.83 9.28 17.75
N TYR A 181 9.91 8.30 17.71
CA TYR A 181 8.95 8.03 18.78
C TYR A 181 9.15 6.69 19.47
N TYR A 182 9.80 5.72 18.79
CA TYR A 182 9.98 4.35 19.28
C TYR A 182 11.45 3.97 19.38
N PRO A 183 11.78 2.91 20.16
CA PRO A 183 13.13 2.35 20.20
C PRO A 183 13.59 1.86 18.84
N GLY A 184 14.90 1.71 18.69
CA GLY A 184 15.53 1.22 17.47
C GLY A 184 15.11 -0.20 17.09
N TRP A 185 15.09 -0.47 15.78
CA TRP A 185 14.88 -1.82 15.23
C TRP A 185 16.20 -2.60 15.31
N PRO A 186 16.28 -3.61 16.19
CA PRO A 186 17.58 -4.19 16.60
C PRO A 186 18.30 -4.98 15.50
N ASP A 187 17.60 -5.32 14.42
CA ASP A 187 18.15 -5.99 13.24
C ASP A 187 18.61 -5.02 12.14
N THR A 188 18.75 -3.72 12.46
CA THR A 188 19.11 -2.68 11.51
C THR A 188 20.22 -1.75 12.03
N ILE A 189 20.89 -1.03 11.13
CA ILE A 189 21.87 0.01 11.43
C ILE A 189 21.50 1.28 10.67
N GLN A 190 21.43 2.40 11.38
CA GLN A 190 20.97 3.71 10.90
C GLN A 190 21.96 4.37 9.95
N LEU A 191 21.50 4.74 8.77
CA LEU A 191 22.25 5.54 7.80
C LEU A 191 22.29 7.02 8.18
N ASN A 192 23.41 7.68 7.90
CA ASN A 192 23.67 9.09 8.28
C ASN A 192 23.50 10.04 7.09
N TYR A 193 22.30 10.54 6.89
CA TYR A 193 21.99 11.48 5.78
C TYR A 193 22.65 12.87 5.92
N SER A 194 23.30 13.18 7.06
CA SER A 194 24.14 14.39 7.15
C SER A 194 25.38 14.30 6.26
N LYS A 195 25.73 13.10 5.76
CA LYS A 195 26.91 12.85 4.92
C LYS A 195 26.53 12.89 3.42
N PRO A 196 27.03 13.86 2.64
CA PRO A 196 26.76 13.92 1.20
C PRO A 196 27.18 12.66 0.46
N ALA A 197 28.30 12.04 0.83
CA ALA A 197 28.78 10.80 0.21
C ALA A 197 27.81 9.63 0.39
N LEU A 198 27.10 9.52 1.54
CA LEU A 198 26.05 8.55 1.71
C LEU A 198 24.86 8.84 0.78
N GLN A 199 24.42 10.11 0.69
CA GLN A 199 23.31 10.47 -0.18
C GLN A 199 23.60 10.10 -1.64
N GLU A 200 24.81 10.34 -2.14
CA GLU A 200 25.22 9.95 -3.49
C GLU A 200 25.22 8.42 -3.63
N ALA A 201 25.77 7.67 -2.67
CA ALA A 201 25.77 6.20 -2.71
C ALA A 201 24.33 5.64 -2.73
N MET A 202 23.40 6.21 -1.96
CA MET A 202 21.99 5.79 -1.98
C MET A 202 21.28 6.14 -3.29
N ILE A 203 21.67 7.24 -3.94
CA ILE A 203 21.17 7.58 -5.28
C ILE A 203 21.70 6.58 -6.32
N ASP A 204 22.96 6.17 -6.23
CA ASP A 204 23.53 5.16 -7.12
C ASP A 204 22.82 3.80 -6.98
N GLU A 205 22.46 3.39 -5.74
CA GLU A 205 21.64 2.20 -5.52
C GLU A 205 20.22 2.35 -6.13
N LEU A 206 19.58 3.52 -6.00
CA LEU A 206 18.30 3.78 -6.66
C LEU A 206 18.38 3.71 -8.18
N ILE A 207 19.43 4.24 -8.77
CA ILE A 207 19.68 4.16 -10.22
C ILE A 207 19.83 2.69 -10.63
N LYS A 208 20.58 1.89 -9.88
CA LYS A 208 20.74 0.45 -10.12
C LYS A 208 19.41 -0.28 -10.05
N ILE A 209 18.59 -0.02 -9.02
CA ILE A 209 17.25 -0.60 -8.84
C ILE A 209 16.34 -0.21 -10.01
N SER A 210 16.41 1.03 -10.49
CA SER A 210 15.59 1.51 -11.61
C SER A 210 15.84 0.78 -12.92
N GLY A 211 17.00 0.13 -13.06
CA GLY A 211 17.31 -0.79 -14.15
C GLY A 211 16.61 -2.16 -13.99
N GLN A 212 16.21 -2.55 -12.79
CA GLN A 212 15.68 -3.87 -12.46
C GLN A 212 14.15 -3.93 -12.36
N CYS A 213 13.47 -2.80 -12.13
CA CYS A 213 12.01 -2.71 -11.99
C CYS A 213 11.44 -1.46 -12.65
N ASP A 214 10.14 -1.24 -12.52
CA ASP A 214 9.41 -0.11 -13.13
C ASP A 214 9.03 0.94 -12.08
N GLY A 215 9.17 0.62 -10.79
CA GLY A 215 8.94 1.53 -9.68
C GLY A 215 9.39 0.95 -8.35
N VAL A 216 9.47 1.81 -7.33
CA VAL A 216 9.85 1.42 -5.97
C VAL A 216 8.83 1.89 -4.93
N ARG A 217 8.61 1.03 -3.94
CA ARG A 217 8.04 1.43 -2.65
C ARG A 217 9.18 1.80 -1.72
N CYS A 218 9.20 3.06 -1.30
CA CYS A 218 10.21 3.59 -0.41
C CYS A 218 9.76 3.42 1.04
N ASP A 219 10.48 2.57 1.75
CA ASP A 219 10.26 2.25 3.16
C ASP A 219 10.43 3.48 4.04
N MET A 220 9.44 3.77 4.91
CA MET A 220 9.49 4.86 5.89
C MET A 220 10.09 6.16 5.31
N ALA A 221 9.62 6.57 4.13
CA ALA A 221 10.23 7.63 3.31
C ALA A 221 10.38 8.98 4.04
N MET A 222 9.50 9.27 5.00
CA MET A 222 9.55 10.51 5.79
C MET A 222 10.74 10.58 6.74
N LEU A 223 11.39 9.47 7.11
CA LEU A 223 12.51 9.46 8.08
C LEU A 223 13.76 10.14 7.55
N VAL A 224 13.90 10.25 6.21
CA VAL A 224 15.02 10.95 5.58
C VAL A 224 14.68 12.39 5.14
N LEU A 225 13.51 12.90 5.49
CA LEU A 225 13.21 14.32 5.38
C LEU A 225 14.08 15.10 6.36
N PRO A 226 14.65 16.26 5.96
CA PRO A 226 15.55 17.03 6.81
C PRO A 226 15.02 17.30 8.22
N GLU A 227 13.76 17.71 8.34
CA GLU A 227 13.13 18.06 9.61
C GLU A 227 12.96 16.82 10.51
N VAL A 228 12.65 15.66 9.94
CA VAL A 228 12.49 14.41 10.69
C VAL A 228 13.85 13.85 11.10
N PHE A 229 14.81 13.85 10.17
CA PHE A 229 16.17 13.37 10.41
C PHE A 229 16.86 14.20 11.51
N GLU A 230 16.81 15.53 11.41
CA GLU A 230 17.38 16.43 12.42
C GLU A 230 16.72 16.28 13.79
N ARG A 231 15.39 16.16 13.83
CA ARG A 231 14.66 15.91 15.09
C ARG A 231 15.06 14.58 15.74
N THR A 232 15.33 13.54 14.94
CA THR A 232 15.66 12.20 15.44
C THR A 232 17.12 12.10 15.89
N TRP A 233 18.04 12.73 15.16
CA TRP A 233 19.48 12.51 15.30
C TRP A 233 20.28 13.77 15.75
N GLY A 234 19.64 14.94 15.77
CA GLY A 234 20.32 16.21 16.10
C GLY A 234 21.31 16.66 15.02
N LEU A 235 21.23 16.09 13.81
CA LEU A 235 22.14 16.36 12.71
C LEU A 235 21.37 16.94 11.52
N PRO A 236 21.77 18.11 10.97
CA PRO A 236 21.14 18.64 9.78
C PRO A 236 21.53 17.83 8.54
N CYS A 237 20.59 17.67 7.59
CA CYS A 237 20.88 17.05 6.29
C CYS A 237 20.28 17.88 5.14
N ARG A 238 20.77 17.64 3.93
CA ARG A 238 20.18 18.23 2.72
C ARG A 238 18.97 17.40 2.26
N PRO A 239 18.00 18.02 1.56
CA PRO A 239 16.90 17.28 0.95
C PRO A 239 17.43 16.17 0.03
N PHE A 240 17.02 14.94 0.30
CA PHE A 240 17.44 13.75 -0.46
C PHE A 240 16.49 13.45 -1.64
N TRP A 241 15.19 13.38 -1.37
CA TRP A 241 14.22 12.84 -2.31
C TRP A 241 14.13 13.59 -3.63
N SER A 242 14.04 14.93 -3.59
CA SER A 242 13.93 15.72 -4.82
C SER A 242 15.12 15.52 -5.75
N THR A 243 16.34 15.39 -5.20
CA THR A 243 17.55 15.10 -5.97
C THR A 243 17.57 13.67 -6.51
N ALA A 244 17.24 12.68 -5.66
CA ALA A 244 17.23 11.27 -6.02
C ALA A 244 16.19 10.98 -7.11
N ILE A 245 14.95 11.43 -6.91
CA ILE A 245 13.84 11.23 -7.86
C ILE A 245 14.16 11.89 -9.21
N LYS A 246 14.69 13.11 -9.19
CA LYS A 246 15.10 13.81 -10.42
C LYS A 246 16.15 13.01 -11.20
N LYS A 247 17.24 12.58 -10.54
CA LYS A 247 18.32 11.82 -11.19
C LYS A 247 17.81 10.50 -11.79
N VAL A 248 16.94 9.77 -11.09
CA VAL A 248 16.36 8.53 -11.63
C VAL A 248 15.43 8.80 -12.80
N LYS A 249 14.55 9.81 -12.70
CA LYS A 249 13.61 10.16 -13.78
C LYS A 249 14.27 10.77 -15.01
N GLU A 250 15.47 11.35 -14.88
CA GLU A 250 16.30 11.76 -16.03
C GLU A 250 16.76 10.55 -16.87
N LEU A 251 16.98 9.39 -16.24
CA LEU A 251 17.36 8.15 -16.91
C LEU A 251 16.17 7.30 -17.33
N ASN A 252 15.12 7.30 -16.50
CA ASN A 252 13.90 6.53 -16.70
C ASN A 252 12.67 7.40 -16.34
N PRO A 253 12.13 8.19 -17.29
CA PRO A 253 11.02 9.12 -17.03
C PRO A 253 9.73 8.46 -16.54
N ASP A 254 9.52 7.19 -16.91
CA ASP A 254 8.32 6.41 -16.55
C ASP A 254 8.44 5.71 -15.20
N PHE A 255 9.60 5.79 -14.53
CA PHE A 255 9.81 5.17 -13.24
C PHE A 255 8.94 5.81 -12.14
N ARG A 256 8.29 5.00 -11.30
CA ARG A 256 7.37 5.48 -10.27
C ARG A 256 7.91 5.29 -8.86
N PHE A 257 7.67 6.30 -8.02
CA PHE A 257 8.03 6.33 -6.62
C PHE A 257 6.76 6.31 -5.77
N MET A 258 6.64 5.31 -4.90
CA MET A 258 5.58 5.19 -3.89
C MET A 258 6.20 5.30 -2.50
N ALA A 259 5.73 6.26 -1.69
CA ALA A 259 6.21 6.46 -0.33
C ALA A 259 5.31 5.75 0.68
N GLU A 260 5.93 4.96 1.54
CA GLU A 260 5.36 4.74 2.86
C GLU A 260 5.55 6.00 3.68
N VAL A 261 4.46 6.51 4.25
CA VAL A 261 4.45 7.79 4.96
C VAL A 261 3.38 7.82 6.04
N TYR A 262 3.70 8.50 7.14
CA TYR A 262 2.85 8.73 8.30
C TYR A 262 2.94 10.20 8.73
N TRP A 263 2.20 10.59 9.77
CA TRP A 263 2.25 11.88 10.47
C TRP A 263 1.89 13.08 9.61
N ASP A 264 0.95 12.91 8.66
CA ASP A 264 0.47 13.94 7.73
C ASP A 264 1.56 14.53 6.82
N MET A 265 2.58 13.72 6.51
CA MET A 265 3.71 14.15 5.66
C MET A 265 3.52 13.80 4.19
N GLU A 266 2.35 13.28 3.80
CA GLU A 266 2.02 12.88 2.42
C GLU A 266 2.24 14.05 1.44
N TRP A 267 1.71 15.22 1.78
CA TRP A 267 1.86 16.42 0.95
C TRP A 267 3.32 16.80 0.72
N ILE A 268 4.13 16.79 1.79
CA ILE A 268 5.56 17.15 1.69
C ILE A 268 6.28 16.20 0.73
N LEU A 269 6.05 14.89 0.83
CA LEU A 269 6.67 13.90 -0.06
C LEU A 269 6.15 14.01 -1.49
N GLN A 270 4.87 14.30 -1.71
CA GLN A 270 4.34 14.60 -3.04
C GLN A 270 5.03 15.81 -3.68
N GLN A 271 5.33 16.88 -2.91
CA GLN A 271 6.08 18.04 -3.40
C GLN A 271 7.57 17.72 -3.66
N GLN A 272 8.12 16.70 -3.00
CA GLN A 272 9.48 16.21 -3.29
C GLN A 272 9.55 15.36 -4.56
N GLY A 273 8.42 15.04 -5.21
CA GLY A 273 8.34 14.36 -6.50
C GLY A 273 7.82 12.92 -6.46
N PHE A 274 7.35 12.43 -5.32
CA PHE A 274 6.69 11.13 -5.26
C PHE A 274 5.43 11.09 -6.11
N ASP A 275 5.25 10.00 -6.84
CA ASP A 275 4.07 9.76 -7.65
C ASP A 275 2.89 9.31 -6.78
N TYR A 276 3.19 8.56 -5.69
CA TYR A 276 2.19 8.01 -4.79
C TYR A 276 2.67 8.07 -3.33
N THR A 277 1.71 8.26 -2.40
CA THR A 277 1.94 8.30 -0.95
C THR A 277 0.85 7.49 -0.23
N TYR A 278 1.21 6.70 0.79
CA TYR A 278 0.25 5.91 1.55
C TYR A 278 -0.85 6.76 2.17
N ASP A 279 -2.09 6.29 2.12
CA ASP A 279 -3.24 6.91 2.77
C ASP A 279 -3.60 6.22 4.09
N LYS A 280 -2.67 6.28 5.03
CA LYS A 280 -2.89 5.72 6.37
C LYS A 280 -4.07 6.39 7.09
N ARG A 281 -4.27 7.69 6.85
CA ARG A 281 -5.33 8.46 7.49
C ARG A 281 -6.72 8.00 7.07
N LEU A 282 -6.96 7.71 5.79
CA LEU A 282 -8.24 7.15 5.35
C LEU A 282 -8.48 5.79 5.99
N TYR A 283 -7.46 4.92 5.98
CA TYR A 283 -7.52 3.60 6.60
C TYR A 283 -7.91 3.69 8.09
N ASP A 284 -7.27 4.58 8.87
CA ASP A 284 -7.59 4.76 10.29
C ASP A 284 -9.01 5.27 10.50
N ARG A 285 -9.45 6.26 9.74
CA ARG A 285 -10.81 6.80 9.79
C ARG A 285 -11.89 5.76 9.44
N LEU A 286 -11.59 4.88 8.47
CA LEU A 286 -12.49 3.77 8.16
C LEU A 286 -12.59 2.79 9.33
N ARG A 287 -11.48 2.46 9.99
CA ARG A 287 -11.49 1.60 11.18
C ARG A 287 -12.28 2.19 12.36
N GLU A 288 -12.23 3.49 12.52
CA GLU A 288 -13.02 4.21 13.55
C GLU A 288 -14.52 4.17 13.27
N GLY A 289 -14.94 3.95 12.02
CA GLY A 289 -16.34 3.80 11.64
C GLY A 289 -17.16 5.10 11.62
N HIS A 290 -16.50 6.26 11.54
CA HIS A 290 -17.16 7.57 11.56
C HIS A 290 -17.26 8.17 10.15
N ALA A 291 -18.44 8.12 9.52
CA ALA A 291 -18.67 8.60 8.16
C ALA A 291 -18.25 10.06 7.94
N LYS A 292 -18.48 10.94 8.93
CA LYS A 292 -18.12 12.36 8.82
C LYS A 292 -16.63 12.54 8.62
N SER A 293 -15.78 11.89 9.43
CA SER A 293 -14.32 12.01 9.32
C SER A 293 -13.80 11.40 8.00
N VAL A 294 -14.42 10.31 7.52
CA VAL A 294 -14.13 9.73 6.21
C VAL A 294 -14.51 10.67 5.08
N ARG A 295 -15.69 11.29 5.12
CA ARG A 295 -16.15 12.25 4.11
C ARG A 295 -15.25 13.50 4.07
N GLU A 296 -14.87 14.03 5.24
CA GLU A 296 -13.99 15.20 5.35
C GLU A 296 -12.60 14.92 4.76
N HIS A 297 -12.14 13.66 4.75
CA HIS A 297 -10.89 13.28 4.08
C HIS A 297 -10.91 13.58 2.58
N PHE A 298 -12.07 13.47 1.95
CA PHE A 298 -12.25 13.71 0.51
C PHE A 298 -12.45 15.18 0.12
N TYR A 299 -12.40 16.13 1.06
CA TYR A 299 -12.41 17.56 0.75
C TYR A 299 -11.06 18.09 0.23
N ALA A 300 -9.97 17.31 0.36
CA ALA A 300 -8.69 17.68 -0.21
C ALA A 300 -8.76 17.73 -1.74
N ASP A 301 -7.89 18.56 -2.33
CA ASP A 301 -7.83 18.75 -3.79
C ASP A 301 -7.63 17.43 -4.55
N LEU A 302 -8.21 17.33 -5.73
CA LEU A 302 -8.17 16.12 -6.55
C LEU A 302 -6.72 15.73 -6.94
N ASP A 303 -5.83 16.71 -7.15
CA ASP A 303 -4.43 16.44 -7.45
C ASP A 303 -3.69 15.76 -6.28
N PHE A 304 -4.04 16.12 -5.04
CA PHE A 304 -3.57 15.40 -3.85
C PHE A 304 -4.17 14.00 -3.78
N GLN A 305 -5.49 13.89 -3.97
CA GLN A 305 -6.22 12.62 -3.90
C GLN A 305 -5.72 11.59 -4.94
N ARG A 306 -5.37 12.03 -6.15
CA ARG A 306 -4.87 11.16 -7.23
C ARG A 306 -3.56 10.48 -6.89
N LYS A 307 -2.76 11.06 -6.00
CA LYS A 307 -1.47 10.54 -5.56
C LYS A 307 -1.55 9.69 -4.29
N MET A 308 -2.74 9.52 -3.71
CA MET A 308 -2.91 8.69 -2.52
C MET A 308 -2.95 7.20 -2.88
N VAL A 309 -2.34 6.37 -2.04
CA VAL A 309 -2.40 4.90 -2.13
C VAL A 309 -3.51 4.40 -1.23
N ARG A 310 -4.57 3.89 -1.83
CA ARG A 310 -5.79 3.44 -1.16
C ARG A 310 -5.70 1.96 -0.79
N PHE A 311 -5.73 1.64 0.49
CA PHE A 311 -5.67 0.25 0.99
C PHE A 311 -6.55 0.05 2.22
N LEU A 312 -6.95 -1.20 2.46
CA LEU A 312 -7.62 -1.66 3.69
C LEU A 312 -6.72 -2.52 4.56
N GLU A 313 -5.63 -3.02 4.00
CA GLU A 313 -4.58 -3.76 4.68
C GLU A 313 -3.29 -3.69 3.85
N ASN A 314 -2.18 -3.98 4.49
CA ASN A 314 -0.88 -4.21 3.86
C ASN A 314 -0.12 -5.25 4.71
N HIS A 315 1.19 -5.41 4.49
CA HIS A 315 1.99 -6.37 5.23
C HIS A 315 2.26 -5.98 6.70
N ASP A 316 2.08 -4.69 7.05
CA ASP A 316 2.29 -4.16 8.41
C ASP A 316 1.00 -4.02 9.21
N GLU A 317 -0.10 -3.70 8.54
CA GLU A 317 -1.40 -3.48 9.19
C GLU A 317 -2.13 -4.81 9.47
N PRO A 318 -3.03 -4.83 10.46
CA PRO A 318 -3.94 -5.96 10.64
C PRO A 318 -4.73 -6.26 9.37
N ARG A 319 -5.04 -7.54 9.16
CA ARG A 319 -5.87 -7.98 8.04
C ARG A 319 -7.25 -7.33 8.07
N ALA A 320 -7.74 -6.89 6.92
CA ALA A 320 -9.04 -6.25 6.80
C ALA A 320 -10.18 -7.16 7.31
N ALA A 321 -10.14 -8.46 6.97
CA ALA A 321 -11.11 -9.44 7.43
C ALA A 321 -11.06 -9.74 8.94
N ALA A 322 -10.01 -9.31 9.65
CA ALA A 322 -9.91 -9.36 11.11
C ALA A 322 -10.30 -8.03 11.77
N THR A 323 -10.26 -6.94 11.01
CA THR A 323 -10.45 -5.57 11.51
C THR A 323 -11.89 -5.10 11.38
N PHE A 324 -12.53 -5.39 10.24
CA PHE A 324 -13.89 -4.96 9.91
C PHE A 324 -14.90 -6.11 10.08
N SER A 325 -16.14 -5.83 10.52
CA SER A 325 -17.23 -6.77 10.34
C SER A 325 -17.50 -6.99 8.84
N ASP A 326 -18.18 -8.08 8.46
CA ASP A 326 -18.38 -8.42 7.05
C ASP A 326 -19.03 -7.28 6.26
N GLU A 327 -20.09 -6.67 6.78
CA GLU A 327 -20.82 -5.58 6.12
C GLU A 327 -20.01 -4.29 6.08
N MET A 328 -19.33 -3.97 7.19
CA MET A 328 -18.44 -2.82 7.26
C MET A 328 -17.25 -2.98 6.31
N HIS A 329 -16.73 -4.20 6.16
CA HIS A 329 -15.62 -4.50 5.24
C HIS A 329 -16.01 -4.19 3.78
N GLU A 330 -17.19 -4.66 3.35
CA GLU A 330 -17.66 -4.37 2.00
C GLU A 330 -17.85 -2.86 1.77
N ALA A 331 -18.49 -2.17 2.71
CA ALA A 331 -18.68 -0.71 2.64
C ALA A 331 -17.34 0.06 2.62
N ALA A 332 -16.40 -0.31 3.49
CA ALA A 332 -15.05 0.27 3.51
C ALA A 332 -14.29 0.02 2.21
N ALA A 333 -14.40 -1.18 1.62
CA ALA A 333 -13.79 -1.52 0.34
C ALA A 333 -14.35 -0.69 -0.82
N ILE A 334 -15.67 -0.49 -0.86
CA ILE A 334 -16.32 0.39 -1.86
C ILE A 334 -15.76 1.82 -1.75
N ILE A 335 -15.71 2.38 -0.53
CA ILE A 335 -15.18 3.73 -0.33
C ILE A 335 -13.71 3.80 -0.77
N THR A 336 -12.89 2.85 -0.34
CA THR A 336 -11.45 2.84 -0.58
C THR A 336 -11.11 2.69 -2.05
N PHE A 337 -11.63 1.64 -2.70
CA PHE A 337 -11.19 1.25 -4.04
C PHE A 337 -11.94 1.95 -5.16
N LEU A 338 -13.10 2.55 -4.90
CA LEU A 338 -13.81 3.37 -5.87
C LEU A 338 -13.54 4.88 -5.72
N SER A 339 -12.64 5.29 -4.81
CA SER A 339 -12.13 6.66 -4.72
C SER A 339 -10.91 6.88 -5.64
N PRO A 340 -10.53 8.14 -5.93
CA PRO A 340 -9.32 8.43 -6.71
C PRO A 340 -8.04 8.05 -5.97
N GLY A 341 -7.03 7.62 -6.72
CA GLY A 341 -5.72 7.21 -6.20
C GLY A 341 -5.27 5.87 -6.77
N LEU A 342 -4.08 5.41 -6.34
CA LEU A 342 -3.60 4.07 -6.61
C LEU A 342 -4.30 3.08 -5.67
N ARG A 343 -4.91 2.03 -6.21
CA ARG A 343 -5.67 1.03 -5.47
C ARG A 343 -4.77 -0.14 -5.12
N PHE A 344 -4.45 -0.26 -3.85
CA PHE A 344 -3.49 -1.24 -3.36
C PHE A 344 -4.19 -2.42 -2.67
N PHE A 345 -4.01 -3.62 -3.24
CA PHE A 345 -4.50 -4.88 -2.72
C PHE A 345 -3.33 -5.74 -2.21
N HIS A 346 -3.52 -6.39 -1.07
CA HIS A 346 -2.52 -7.27 -0.46
C HIS A 346 -2.88 -8.74 -0.66
N GLN A 347 -1.88 -9.61 -0.87
CA GLN A 347 -2.05 -11.05 -1.03
C GLN A 347 -2.80 -11.68 0.15
N GLY A 348 -3.87 -12.42 -0.14
CA GLY A 348 -4.76 -13.00 0.86
C GLY A 348 -5.95 -12.13 1.24
N GLN A 349 -5.99 -10.86 0.85
CA GLN A 349 -7.12 -9.97 1.08
C GLN A 349 -8.37 -10.45 0.32
N LEU A 350 -8.19 -10.85 -0.92
CA LEU A 350 -9.30 -11.32 -1.78
C LEU A 350 -9.92 -12.62 -1.26
N GLU A 351 -9.14 -13.43 -0.56
CA GLU A 351 -9.55 -14.66 0.08
C GLU A 351 -10.09 -14.46 1.50
N GLY A 352 -10.04 -13.25 2.02
CA GLY A 352 -10.49 -12.91 3.36
C GLY A 352 -9.64 -13.52 4.48
N LYS A 353 -8.32 -13.64 4.27
CA LYS A 353 -7.40 -14.11 5.32
C LYS A 353 -7.38 -13.16 6.52
N LYS A 354 -7.26 -13.70 7.72
CA LYS A 354 -7.36 -12.96 8.99
C LYS A 354 -6.04 -12.82 9.75
N LYS A 355 -5.05 -13.68 9.48
CA LYS A 355 -3.76 -13.62 10.17
C LYS A 355 -2.76 -12.82 9.36
N ARG A 356 -2.19 -11.77 9.97
CA ARG A 356 -1.07 -11.02 9.41
C ARG A 356 0.20 -11.87 9.51
N ILE A 357 0.96 -11.93 8.42
CA ILE A 357 2.23 -12.66 8.40
C ILE A 357 3.35 -11.64 8.65
N SER A 358 4.17 -11.90 9.67
CA SER A 358 5.34 -11.06 9.94
C SER A 358 6.32 -11.10 8.75
N PRO A 359 6.93 -9.96 8.36
CA PRO A 359 7.95 -9.91 7.30
C PRO A 359 9.23 -10.71 7.62
N HIS A 360 9.36 -11.21 8.85
CA HIS A 360 10.43 -12.11 9.27
C HIS A 360 10.18 -13.58 8.90
N LEU A 361 8.94 -13.93 8.54
CA LEU A 361 8.54 -15.31 8.26
C LEU A 361 8.56 -15.62 6.76
N GLY A 362 9.02 -16.81 6.43
CA GLY A 362 8.99 -17.38 5.08
C GLY A 362 7.76 -18.27 4.84
N ARG A 363 6.92 -18.51 5.84
CA ARG A 363 5.70 -19.32 5.73
C ARG A 363 4.54 -18.63 6.40
N GLY A 364 3.35 -18.75 5.82
CA GLY A 364 2.09 -18.28 6.40
C GLY A 364 1.23 -19.43 6.93
N PRO A 365 0.22 -19.10 7.76
CA PRO A 365 -0.75 -20.08 8.23
C PRO A 365 -1.68 -20.53 7.08
N VAL A 366 -2.15 -21.75 7.15
CA VAL A 366 -3.24 -22.25 6.28
C VAL A 366 -4.55 -21.74 6.84
N GLU A 367 -5.23 -20.90 6.07
CA GLU A 367 -6.54 -20.35 6.43
C GLU A 367 -7.57 -20.70 5.36
N PRO A 368 -8.83 -21.00 5.74
CA PRO A 368 -9.91 -21.22 4.78
C PRO A 368 -10.21 -19.93 4.01
N VAL A 369 -10.67 -20.09 2.77
CA VAL A 369 -11.16 -18.97 1.95
C VAL A 369 -12.54 -18.54 2.45
N ASN A 370 -12.76 -17.25 2.60
CA ASN A 370 -14.06 -16.66 2.83
C ASN A 370 -14.78 -16.48 1.47
N GLU A 371 -15.63 -17.45 1.12
CA GLU A 371 -16.35 -17.48 -0.16
C GLU A 371 -17.23 -16.24 -0.40
N LYS A 372 -17.84 -15.69 0.67
CA LYS A 372 -18.68 -14.48 0.56
C LYS A 372 -17.82 -13.28 0.14
N LEU A 373 -16.71 -13.05 0.86
CA LEU A 373 -15.76 -11.98 0.56
C LEU A 373 -15.09 -12.17 -0.81
N GLY A 374 -14.74 -13.40 -1.17
CA GLY A 374 -14.17 -13.72 -2.47
C GLY A 374 -15.10 -13.31 -3.62
N LYS A 375 -16.41 -13.61 -3.51
CA LYS A 375 -17.44 -13.20 -4.50
C LYS A 375 -17.59 -11.68 -4.54
N PHE A 376 -17.57 -11.01 -3.40
CA PHE A 376 -17.59 -9.56 -3.33
C PHE A 376 -16.40 -8.94 -4.08
N TYR A 377 -15.17 -9.39 -3.77
CA TYR A 377 -13.97 -8.87 -4.43
C TYR A 377 -13.93 -9.19 -5.93
N GLN A 378 -14.45 -10.33 -6.38
CA GLN A 378 -14.59 -10.61 -7.80
C GLN A 378 -15.48 -9.57 -8.51
N LYS A 379 -16.61 -9.19 -7.89
CA LYS A 379 -17.49 -8.13 -8.42
C LYS A 379 -16.81 -6.78 -8.40
N LEU A 380 -16.10 -6.43 -7.30
CA LEU A 380 -15.37 -5.18 -7.16
C LEU A 380 -14.29 -5.05 -8.24
N LEU A 381 -13.45 -6.07 -8.43
CA LEU A 381 -12.42 -6.07 -9.47
C LEU A 381 -13.03 -5.98 -10.87
N SER A 382 -14.16 -6.67 -11.12
CA SER A 382 -14.88 -6.55 -12.39
C SER A 382 -15.40 -5.13 -12.63
N GLY A 383 -15.96 -4.49 -11.60
CA GLY A 383 -16.40 -3.09 -11.66
C GLY A 383 -15.25 -2.13 -11.94
N LEU A 384 -14.13 -2.29 -11.21
CA LEU A 384 -12.93 -1.46 -11.35
C LEU A 384 -12.30 -1.50 -12.74
N ARG A 385 -12.55 -2.54 -13.55
CA ARG A 385 -12.10 -2.63 -14.95
C ARG A 385 -12.86 -1.70 -15.90
N GLN A 386 -13.96 -1.11 -15.47
CA GLN A 386 -14.69 -0.14 -16.30
C GLN A 386 -13.84 1.11 -16.55
N PRO A 387 -13.79 1.65 -17.77
CA PRO A 387 -12.96 2.82 -18.13
C PRO A 387 -13.18 4.04 -17.24
N VAL A 388 -14.41 4.22 -16.74
CA VAL A 388 -14.79 5.34 -15.86
C VAL A 388 -13.96 5.37 -14.57
N PHE A 389 -13.57 4.22 -14.02
CA PHE A 389 -12.74 4.15 -12.83
C PHE A 389 -11.23 4.25 -13.10
N HIS A 390 -10.81 4.10 -14.37
CA HIS A 390 -9.39 4.24 -14.74
C HIS A 390 -8.99 5.67 -15.05
N ASN A 391 -9.88 6.43 -15.72
CA ASN A 391 -9.53 7.76 -16.25
C ASN A 391 -10.69 8.77 -16.13
N GLY A 392 -11.76 8.42 -15.42
CA GLY A 392 -12.91 9.30 -15.25
C GLY A 392 -12.65 10.50 -14.33
N ASN A 393 -13.54 11.47 -14.41
CA ASN A 393 -13.61 12.57 -13.46
C ASN A 393 -14.40 12.15 -12.24
N TRP A 394 -13.81 12.36 -11.08
CA TRP A 394 -14.42 12.08 -9.78
C TRP A 394 -14.94 13.35 -9.13
N LYS A 395 -16.07 13.25 -8.41
CA LYS A 395 -16.64 14.34 -7.64
C LYS A 395 -17.31 13.82 -6.38
N LEU A 396 -16.91 14.36 -5.21
CA LEU A 396 -17.64 14.18 -3.96
C LEU A 396 -18.99 14.87 -4.05
N LEU A 397 -20.05 14.23 -3.57
CA LEU A 397 -21.42 14.77 -3.60
C LEU A 397 -21.84 15.27 -2.23
N GLU A 398 -22.67 16.29 -2.24
CA GLU A 398 -23.31 16.83 -1.06
C GLU A 398 -24.49 15.95 -0.64
N CYS A 399 -24.46 15.46 0.60
CA CYS A 399 -25.58 14.82 1.27
C CYS A 399 -26.24 15.84 2.18
N VAL A 400 -27.55 15.96 2.08
CA VAL A 400 -28.35 16.92 2.87
C VAL A 400 -29.45 16.21 3.65
N PRO A 401 -30.01 16.85 4.73
CA PRO A 401 -31.11 16.26 5.48
C PRO A 401 -32.31 15.93 4.59
N ALA A 402 -32.94 14.79 4.86
CA ALA A 402 -34.27 14.50 4.34
C ALA A 402 -35.29 15.55 4.84
N LYS A 403 -36.52 15.56 4.27
CA LYS A 403 -37.55 16.57 4.57
C LYS A 403 -37.93 16.68 6.06
N ASP A 404 -37.67 15.64 6.84
CA ASP A 404 -37.92 15.58 8.30
C ASP A 404 -36.80 16.23 9.14
N GLY A 405 -35.72 16.72 8.50
CA GLY A 405 -34.59 17.32 9.20
C GLY A 405 -33.72 16.33 9.96
N ASN A 406 -33.84 15.02 9.70
CA ASN A 406 -33.07 13.97 10.36
C ASN A 406 -31.57 14.13 10.09
N PRO A 407 -30.70 14.21 11.14
CA PRO A 407 -29.28 14.41 11.00
C PRO A 407 -28.50 13.19 10.46
N SER A 408 -29.15 12.02 10.30
CA SER A 408 -28.49 10.78 9.87
C SER A 408 -27.92 10.85 8.43
N TYR A 409 -28.22 11.92 7.67
CA TYR A 409 -27.56 12.19 6.38
C TYR A 409 -26.03 12.31 6.53
N GLU A 410 -25.53 12.68 7.69
CA GLU A 410 -24.11 12.73 7.99
C GLU A 410 -23.41 11.35 7.92
N ASN A 411 -24.17 10.27 7.99
CA ASN A 411 -23.68 8.91 7.86
C ASN A 411 -23.41 8.49 6.41
N TYR A 412 -23.81 9.29 5.44
CA TYR A 412 -23.62 8.98 4.03
C TYR A 412 -22.33 9.56 3.46
N ILE A 413 -21.69 8.75 2.61
CA ILE A 413 -20.56 9.13 1.76
C ILE A 413 -20.99 8.83 0.34
N CYS A 414 -21.12 9.89 -0.47
CA CYS A 414 -21.60 9.79 -1.85
C CYS A 414 -20.63 10.49 -2.80
N TYR A 415 -20.36 9.88 -3.93
CA TYR A 415 -19.55 10.49 -4.98
C TYR A 415 -19.92 9.94 -6.36
N ALA A 416 -19.52 10.67 -7.38
CA ALA A 416 -19.81 10.33 -8.76
C ALA A 416 -18.53 10.24 -9.57
N TRP A 417 -18.60 9.41 -10.60
CA TRP A 417 -17.61 9.30 -11.66
C TRP A 417 -18.24 9.58 -13.00
N GLU A 418 -17.50 10.24 -13.88
CA GLU A 418 -17.92 10.52 -15.25
C GLU A 418 -16.76 10.25 -16.20
N SER A 419 -16.98 9.39 -17.17
CA SER A 419 -16.04 9.13 -18.26
C SER A 419 -16.25 10.12 -19.38
N LEU A 420 -15.17 10.79 -19.80
CA LEU A 420 -15.21 11.72 -20.93
C LEU A 420 -15.15 11.00 -22.28
N ALA A 421 -14.73 9.73 -22.30
CA ALA A 421 -14.51 8.98 -23.54
C ALA A 421 -15.79 8.35 -24.11
N ASP A 422 -16.64 7.79 -23.23
CA ASP A 422 -17.82 7.00 -23.57
C ASP A 422 -19.10 7.46 -22.87
N ASN A 423 -19.04 8.62 -22.20
CA ASN A 423 -20.13 9.23 -21.44
C ASN A 423 -20.73 8.35 -20.33
N ASN A 424 -20.02 7.30 -19.93
CA ASN A 424 -20.41 6.45 -18.80
C ASN A 424 -20.39 7.24 -17.50
N LYS A 425 -21.42 7.07 -16.69
CA LYS A 425 -21.59 7.72 -15.40
C LYS A 425 -21.81 6.67 -14.32
N THR A 426 -21.20 6.89 -13.17
CA THR A 426 -21.40 6.01 -12.02
C THR A 426 -21.65 6.85 -10.77
N LEU A 427 -22.60 6.41 -9.95
CA LEU A 427 -22.92 7.00 -8.66
C LEU A 427 -22.63 5.97 -7.57
N VAL A 428 -21.82 6.35 -6.58
CA VAL A 428 -21.52 5.55 -5.42
C VAL A 428 -22.20 6.17 -4.20
N VAL A 429 -22.97 5.37 -3.48
CA VAL A 429 -23.70 5.78 -2.28
C VAL A 429 -23.41 4.77 -1.18
N VAL A 430 -22.94 5.22 -0.04
CA VAL A 430 -22.61 4.35 1.11
C VAL A 430 -23.17 4.96 2.38
N ASN A 431 -24.03 4.22 3.09
CA ASN A 431 -24.32 4.48 4.50
C ASN A 431 -23.18 3.88 5.33
N TYR A 432 -22.21 4.70 5.75
CA TYR A 432 -21.05 4.27 6.51
C TYR A 432 -21.29 4.42 8.03
N SER A 433 -22.31 3.74 8.52
CA SER A 433 -22.64 3.64 9.94
C SER A 433 -23.32 2.31 10.24
N SER A 434 -23.45 1.93 11.50
CA SER A 434 -24.22 0.74 11.92
C SER A 434 -25.73 0.94 11.94
N GLU A 435 -26.22 2.17 11.68
CA GLU A 435 -27.62 2.54 11.89
C GLU A 435 -28.34 2.80 10.57
N ASN A 436 -29.67 2.61 10.59
CA ASN A 436 -30.53 3.09 9.51
C ASN A 436 -30.43 4.60 9.38
N SER A 437 -30.18 5.05 8.18
CA SER A 437 -29.90 6.46 7.91
C SER A 437 -30.63 6.94 6.67
N ARG A 438 -30.95 8.24 6.64
CA ARG A 438 -31.67 8.89 5.53
C ARG A 438 -30.91 10.09 5.02
N CYS A 439 -30.86 10.22 3.72
CA CYS A 439 -30.30 11.42 3.09
C CYS A 439 -30.99 11.77 1.77
N LEU A 440 -30.81 13.01 1.36
CA LEU A 440 -30.97 13.44 -0.02
C LEU A 440 -29.60 13.72 -0.59
N VAL A 441 -29.33 13.17 -1.79
CA VAL A 441 -28.11 13.42 -2.55
C VAL A 441 -28.44 14.29 -3.73
N LYS A 442 -27.76 15.43 -3.87
CA LYS A 442 -27.94 16.27 -5.07
C LYS A 442 -27.42 15.54 -6.29
N PHE A 443 -28.29 15.34 -7.29
CA PHE A 443 -27.93 14.64 -8.51
C PHE A 443 -26.90 15.45 -9.32
N PRO A 444 -25.73 14.90 -9.66
CA PRO A 444 -24.62 15.67 -10.21
C PRO A 444 -24.67 15.86 -11.72
N PHE A 445 -25.51 15.09 -12.44
CA PHE A 445 -25.52 15.05 -13.89
C PHE A 445 -26.75 15.75 -14.43
N VAL A 446 -26.58 17.00 -14.87
CA VAL A 446 -27.66 17.81 -15.41
C VAL A 446 -27.53 17.90 -16.93
N ASP A 447 -28.52 17.38 -17.65
CA ASP A 447 -28.69 17.62 -19.10
C ASP A 447 -30.17 17.78 -19.41
N LEU A 448 -30.56 19.00 -19.81
CA LEU A 448 -31.95 19.36 -20.07
C LEU A 448 -32.59 18.63 -21.26
N ARG A 449 -31.80 17.86 -22.01
CA ARG A 449 -32.29 17.07 -23.16
C ARG A 449 -32.75 15.68 -22.78
N ILE A 450 -32.38 15.23 -21.54
CA ILE A 450 -32.64 13.88 -21.06
C ILE A 450 -33.96 13.86 -20.32
N LYS A 451 -34.80 12.85 -20.62
CA LYS A 451 -36.11 12.68 -19.98
C LYS A 451 -36.02 11.86 -18.68
N GLY A 452 -35.06 10.94 -18.60
CA GLY A 452 -34.89 10.10 -17.45
C GLY A 452 -33.56 9.37 -17.42
N TRP A 453 -33.34 8.66 -16.32
CA TRP A 453 -32.14 7.88 -16.05
C TRP A 453 -32.51 6.49 -15.59
N GLN A 454 -31.88 5.47 -16.17
CA GLN A 454 -31.85 4.10 -15.67
C GLN A 454 -30.68 3.96 -14.68
N PHE A 455 -30.97 3.52 -13.47
CA PHE A 455 -30.01 3.16 -12.44
C PHE A 455 -29.87 1.65 -12.38
N GLN A 456 -28.67 1.09 -12.54
CA GLN A 456 -28.40 -0.33 -12.38
C GLN A 456 -27.26 -0.53 -11.41
N ASP A 457 -27.52 -1.20 -10.28
CA ASP A 457 -26.47 -1.53 -9.30
C ASP A 457 -25.51 -2.60 -9.84
N LEU A 458 -24.21 -2.33 -9.75
CA LEU A 458 -23.17 -3.25 -10.24
C LEU A 458 -22.94 -4.46 -9.31
N PHE A 459 -23.45 -4.40 -8.07
CA PHE A 459 -23.26 -5.43 -7.07
C PHE A 459 -24.49 -6.33 -6.85
N SER A 460 -25.65 -5.92 -7.35
CA SER A 460 -26.90 -6.66 -7.25
C SER A 460 -27.73 -6.52 -8.52
N ASP A 461 -28.86 -7.24 -8.59
CA ASP A 461 -29.83 -7.11 -9.69
C ASP A 461 -30.78 -5.91 -9.49
N PHE A 462 -30.52 -5.06 -8.48
CA PHE A 462 -31.35 -3.91 -8.19
C PHE A 462 -31.14 -2.81 -9.23
N GLY A 463 -32.26 -2.34 -9.78
CA GLY A 463 -32.28 -1.23 -10.73
C GLY A 463 -33.64 -0.56 -10.76
N TYR A 464 -33.68 0.70 -11.16
CA TYR A 464 -34.90 1.48 -11.28
C TYR A 464 -34.70 2.67 -12.24
N GLU A 465 -35.82 3.25 -12.68
CA GLU A 465 -35.85 4.43 -13.55
C GLU A 465 -36.27 5.66 -12.74
N GLN A 466 -35.70 6.81 -13.10
CA GLN A 466 -36.05 8.10 -12.50
C GLN A 466 -36.20 9.17 -13.57
N ASP A 467 -37.24 9.99 -13.42
CA ASP A 467 -37.47 11.16 -14.24
C ASP A 467 -36.40 12.23 -13.98
N ALA A 468 -35.89 12.87 -15.05
CA ALA A 468 -34.79 13.81 -14.94
C ALA A 468 -35.20 15.11 -14.21
N ASP A 469 -36.44 15.62 -14.42
CA ASP A 469 -36.94 16.83 -13.77
C ASP A 469 -37.09 16.59 -12.26
N ASN A 470 -37.56 15.38 -11.88
CA ASN A 470 -37.67 15.00 -10.49
C ASN A 470 -36.30 14.92 -9.82
N LEU A 471 -35.28 14.32 -10.47
CA LEU A 471 -33.91 14.25 -9.96
C LEU A 471 -33.28 15.64 -9.76
N GLN A 472 -33.51 16.56 -10.69
CA GLN A 472 -32.98 17.91 -10.58
C GLN A 472 -33.66 18.71 -9.47
N SER A 473 -34.97 18.53 -9.29
CA SER A 473 -35.74 19.28 -8.32
C SER A 473 -35.62 18.76 -6.89
N ASN A 474 -35.62 17.45 -6.72
CA ASN A 474 -35.72 16.79 -5.43
C ASN A 474 -34.44 16.02 -5.02
N GLY A 475 -33.51 15.77 -5.95
CA GLY A 475 -32.36 14.90 -5.71
C GLY A 475 -32.74 13.41 -5.58
N LEU A 476 -31.79 12.59 -5.11
CA LEU A 476 -31.96 11.18 -4.84
C LEU A 476 -32.20 10.96 -3.34
N TYR A 477 -33.29 10.34 -2.98
CA TYR A 477 -33.59 9.98 -1.61
C TYR A 477 -33.14 8.55 -1.31
N PHE A 478 -32.43 8.39 -0.19
CA PHE A 478 -32.01 7.10 0.36
C PHE A 478 -32.51 6.96 1.80
N ASP A 479 -32.99 5.75 2.16
CA ASP A 479 -33.37 5.32 3.52
C ASP A 479 -32.89 3.87 3.67
N GLU A 480 -31.65 3.72 4.15
CA GLU A 480 -30.94 2.46 4.04
C GLU A 480 -30.41 1.97 5.42
N PRO A 481 -30.36 0.66 5.61
CA PRO A 481 -29.75 0.09 6.81
C PRO A 481 -28.25 0.40 6.88
N GLY A 482 -27.67 0.18 8.05
CA GLY A 482 -26.25 0.38 8.29
C GLY A 482 -25.38 -0.45 7.31
N TRP A 483 -24.25 0.13 6.92
CA TRP A 483 -23.24 -0.45 6.00
C TRP A 483 -23.75 -0.76 4.59
N LYS A 484 -24.99 -0.36 4.25
CA LYS A 484 -25.53 -0.54 2.91
C LYS A 484 -24.83 0.38 1.90
N TYR A 485 -24.52 -0.17 0.75
CA TYR A 485 -23.94 0.57 -0.36
C TYR A 485 -24.63 0.24 -1.68
N TYR A 486 -24.50 1.16 -2.64
CA TYR A 486 -24.85 1.02 -4.04
C TYR A 486 -23.77 1.61 -4.93
N VAL A 487 -23.52 0.96 -6.05
CA VAL A 487 -22.65 1.44 -7.12
C VAL A 487 -23.46 1.40 -8.42
N PHE A 488 -24.14 2.49 -8.68
CA PHE A 488 -25.03 2.57 -9.84
C PHE A 488 -24.27 2.95 -11.12
N SER A 489 -24.35 2.11 -12.15
CA SER A 489 -24.15 2.53 -13.52
C SER A 489 -25.39 3.28 -13.97
N LEU A 490 -25.22 4.41 -14.68
CA LEU A 490 -26.29 5.30 -15.11
C LEU A 490 -26.38 5.34 -16.63
N GLU A 491 -27.55 5.03 -17.16
CA GLU A 491 -27.86 5.14 -18.59
C GLU A 491 -28.99 6.16 -18.81
N GLN A 492 -28.90 6.88 -19.91
CA GLN A 492 -29.91 7.87 -20.31
C GLN A 492 -31.09 7.18 -21.00
N ILE A 493 -32.33 7.57 -20.68
CA ILE A 493 -33.56 7.08 -21.29
C ILE A 493 -34.46 8.22 -21.82
#